data_f9affd8fe2a438baaf25cd0d565dc45a
#
_entry.id   f9affd8fe2a438baaf25cd0d565dc45a
#
_cell.length_a   1.000
_cell.length_b   1.000
_cell.length_c   1.000
_cell.angle_alpha   90.00
_cell.angle_beta   90.00
_cell.angle_gamma   90.00
#
_symmetry.space_group_name_H-M   'P 1'
#
loop_
_entity.id
_entity.type
_entity.pdbx_description
1 polymer ?
#
loop_
_entity_poly.entity_id
_entity_poly.type
_entity_poly.pdbx_seq_one_letter_code
_entity_poly.pdbx_strand_id
1 'polypeptide(L)'
;MSRPRVFQIGFNRCATEALHQFMLANGVPSVHWNGGFVALRVMANICRNLPPTQGYGGTLAFFDMEWVTDDMIVEAFKAFPCLYAVHPDAVFILNTRSRDAWIESRLAHAGGGYARSYQAAIGAPSKEALARYWADDWERHHFRVRNFFSRRGRLVEFNVETDGPEKLAAAMPEFNLDPSRYQRIQNRAERYITSAEFEAEQRARRGRGGLPESASKRVV
;
A
#
# COMPACT_ATOMS: atom_id res chain seq x y z
N MET A 1 15.42 22.70 3.76
CA MET A 1 15.60 21.32 3.26
C MET A 1 14.25 20.80 2.79
N SER A 2 14.18 20.04 1.69
CA SER A 2 12.93 19.42 1.25
C SER A 2 12.56 18.30 2.23
N ARG A 3 11.26 18.15 2.53
CA ARG A 3 10.78 17.03 3.36
C ARG A 3 11.05 15.72 2.64
N PRO A 4 11.47 14.65 3.35
CA PRO A 4 11.68 13.34 2.76
C PRO A 4 10.36 12.72 2.27
N ARG A 5 10.45 11.70 1.45
CA ARG A 5 9.28 10.88 1.11
C ARG A 5 8.98 9.88 2.22
N VAL A 6 7.75 9.41 2.25
CA VAL A 6 7.29 8.34 3.15
C VAL A 6 6.69 7.22 2.31
N PHE A 7 7.17 6.00 2.49
CA PHE A 7 6.67 4.81 1.80
C PHE A 7 6.17 3.79 2.81
N GLN A 8 4.89 3.47 2.75
CA GLN A 8 4.37 2.31 3.45
C GLN A 8 4.75 1.08 2.63
N ILE A 9 5.44 0.14 3.29
CA ILE A 9 5.99 -1.06 2.67
C ILE A 9 5.56 -2.37 3.36
N GLY A 10 4.63 -2.33 4.31
CA GLY A 10 3.94 -3.51 4.80
C GLY A 10 2.75 -3.87 3.90
N PHE A 11 1.98 -4.85 4.32
CA PHE A 11 0.82 -5.31 3.56
C PHE A 11 -0.40 -4.40 3.71
N ASN A 12 -1.32 -4.52 2.77
CA ASN A 12 -2.68 -4.00 2.94
C ASN A 12 -3.38 -4.66 4.16
N ARG A 13 -4.52 -4.17 4.57
CA ARG A 13 -5.27 -4.61 5.78
C ARG A 13 -4.52 -4.41 7.11
N CYS A 14 -3.41 -3.67 7.09
CA CYS A 14 -2.67 -3.20 8.25
C CYS A 14 -2.78 -1.68 8.38
N ALA A 15 -4.01 -1.14 8.42
CA ALA A 15 -4.36 0.26 8.62
C ALA A 15 -3.79 1.25 7.57
N THR A 16 -3.57 0.84 6.33
CA THR A 16 -3.02 1.70 5.27
C THR A 16 -3.84 2.97 5.04
N GLU A 17 -5.18 2.85 5.07
CA GLU A 17 -6.10 3.99 4.95
C GLU A 17 -6.00 4.94 6.15
N ALA A 18 -5.92 4.42 7.39
CA ALA A 18 -5.80 5.25 8.58
C ALA A 18 -4.47 6.03 8.59
N LEU A 19 -3.39 5.41 8.17
CA LEU A 19 -2.08 6.05 8.02
C LEU A 19 -2.10 7.13 6.94
N HIS A 20 -2.74 6.87 5.80
CA HIS A 20 -2.94 7.85 4.74
C HIS A 20 -3.73 9.06 5.22
N GLN A 21 -4.87 8.85 5.88
CA GLN A 21 -5.70 9.93 6.41
C GLN A 21 -4.97 10.72 7.51
N PHE A 22 -4.16 10.06 8.32
CA PHE A 22 -3.32 10.71 9.32
C PHE A 22 -2.31 11.68 8.68
N MET A 23 -1.67 11.27 7.58
CA MET A 23 -0.77 12.16 6.83
C MET A 23 -1.52 13.35 6.27
N LEU A 24 -2.67 13.15 5.62
CA LEU A 24 -3.49 14.22 5.06
C LEU A 24 -3.97 15.20 6.14
N ALA A 25 -4.45 14.70 7.28
CA ALA A 25 -4.90 15.52 8.41
C ALA A 25 -3.78 16.41 8.97
N ASN A 26 -2.53 15.97 8.82
CA ASN A 26 -1.33 16.73 9.22
C ASN A 26 -0.74 17.59 8.07
N GLY A 27 -1.46 17.76 6.97
CA GLY A 27 -1.00 18.59 5.85
C GLY A 27 0.16 17.97 5.06
N VAL A 28 0.33 16.66 5.13
CA VAL A 28 1.31 15.92 4.33
C VAL A 28 0.64 15.38 3.07
N PRO A 29 0.98 15.86 1.87
CA PRO A 29 0.40 15.36 0.62
C PRO A 29 0.63 13.86 0.47
N SER A 30 -0.44 13.10 0.36
CA SER A 30 -0.42 11.64 0.43
C SER A 30 -1.30 11.02 -0.64
N VAL A 31 -0.92 9.85 -1.14
CA VAL A 31 -1.70 9.03 -2.05
C VAL A 31 -1.88 7.63 -1.48
N HIS A 32 -3.07 7.07 -1.69
CA HIS A 32 -3.42 5.73 -1.24
C HIS A 32 -4.14 4.99 -2.38
N TRP A 33 -3.67 3.83 -2.73
CA TRP A 33 -4.22 2.89 -3.71
C TRP A 33 -4.65 3.49 -5.07
N ASN A 34 -5.58 4.43 -5.08
CA ASN A 34 -6.11 5.11 -6.26
C ASN A 34 -6.53 4.13 -7.38
N GLY A 35 -7.35 3.11 -7.03
CA GLY A 35 -7.78 2.10 -8.00
C GLY A 35 -6.66 1.16 -8.49
N GLY A 36 -5.57 1.01 -7.72
CA GLY A 36 -4.39 0.25 -8.10
C GLY A 36 -3.35 1.04 -8.90
N PHE A 37 -3.69 2.25 -9.35
CA PHE A 37 -2.79 3.05 -10.21
C PHE A 37 -1.48 3.44 -9.53
N VAL A 38 -1.46 3.54 -8.20
CA VAL A 38 -0.20 3.81 -7.48
C VAL A 38 0.80 2.67 -7.71
N ALA A 39 0.37 1.43 -7.49
CA ALA A 39 1.22 0.25 -7.71
C ALA A 39 1.69 0.14 -9.16
N LEU A 40 0.75 0.24 -10.10
CA LEU A 40 1.03 0.12 -11.54
C LEU A 40 2.02 1.18 -12.02
N ARG A 41 1.83 2.45 -11.63
CA ARG A 41 2.72 3.53 -12.05
C ARG A 41 4.12 3.38 -11.45
N VAL A 42 4.22 3.05 -10.17
CA VAL A 42 5.52 2.81 -9.52
C VAL A 42 6.27 1.69 -10.22
N MET A 43 5.62 0.55 -10.49
CA MET A 43 6.26 -0.56 -11.18
C MET A 43 6.59 -0.24 -12.64
N ALA A 44 5.70 0.42 -13.37
CA ALA A 44 5.97 0.83 -14.75
C ALA A 44 7.17 1.80 -14.84
N ASN A 45 7.30 2.72 -13.89
CA ASN A 45 8.45 3.61 -13.83
C ASN A 45 9.74 2.82 -13.58
N ILE A 46 9.74 1.89 -12.62
CA ILE A 46 10.89 1.03 -12.31
C ILE A 46 11.30 0.22 -13.55
N CYS A 47 10.34 -0.44 -14.21
CA CYS A 47 10.60 -1.24 -15.42
C CYS A 47 11.16 -0.41 -16.59
N ARG A 48 10.84 0.88 -16.62
CA ARG A 48 11.33 1.83 -17.63
C ARG A 48 12.61 2.56 -17.21
N ASN A 49 13.20 2.17 -16.08
CA ASN A 49 14.38 2.83 -15.49
C ASN A 49 14.16 4.34 -15.22
N LEU A 50 12.95 4.70 -14.82
CA LEU A 50 12.57 6.05 -14.41
C LEU A 50 12.48 6.12 -12.87
N PRO A 51 12.56 7.34 -12.28
CA PRO A 51 12.31 7.48 -10.85
C PRO A 51 10.96 6.87 -10.44
N PRO A 52 10.87 5.96 -9.45
CA PRO A 52 9.64 5.26 -9.10
C PRO A 52 8.44 6.17 -8.87
N THR A 53 8.68 7.36 -8.31
CA THR A 53 7.66 8.37 -8.01
C THR A 53 7.43 9.39 -9.12
N GLN A 54 7.96 9.15 -10.32
CA GLN A 54 7.72 10.06 -11.45
C GLN A 54 6.23 10.18 -11.77
N GLY A 55 5.77 11.42 -11.94
CA GLY A 55 4.35 11.73 -12.14
C GLY A 55 3.55 11.97 -10.85
N TYR A 56 4.22 11.89 -9.68
CA TYR A 56 3.65 12.23 -8.38
C TYR A 56 4.31 13.50 -7.81
N GLY A 57 4.32 14.58 -8.61
CA GLY A 57 4.85 15.86 -8.17
C GLY A 57 4.09 16.37 -6.94
N GLY A 58 4.83 16.80 -5.90
CA GLY A 58 4.25 17.29 -4.66
C GLY A 58 3.76 16.23 -3.67
N THR A 59 3.53 14.98 -4.09
CA THR A 59 3.15 13.88 -3.17
C THR A 59 4.36 13.47 -2.34
N LEU A 60 4.19 13.42 -1.02
CA LEU A 60 5.25 13.03 -0.09
C LEU A 60 5.05 11.61 0.45
N ALA A 61 3.82 11.16 0.68
CA ALA A 61 3.55 9.87 1.31
C ALA A 61 2.76 8.93 0.36
N PHE A 62 3.15 7.65 0.35
CA PHE A 62 2.63 6.61 -0.55
C PHE A 62 2.16 5.42 0.26
N PHE A 63 0.87 5.08 0.11
CA PHE A 63 0.22 3.99 0.84
C PHE A 63 -0.53 3.06 -0.10
N ASP A 64 -0.65 1.78 0.31
CA ASP A 64 -1.39 0.74 -0.38
C ASP A 64 -0.97 0.61 -1.86
N MET A 65 0.32 0.41 -2.05
CA MET A 65 0.92 0.24 -3.38
C MET A 65 0.73 -1.20 -3.89
N GLU A 66 -0.54 -1.62 -3.95
CA GLU A 66 -0.93 -2.97 -4.38
C GLU A 66 -2.07 -2.90 -5.41
N TRP A 67 -2.05 -3.82 -6.37
CA TRP A 67 -3.15 -4.04 -7.30
C TRP A 67 -3.32 -5.52 -7.56
N VAL A 68 -4.55 -6.02 -7.39
CA VAL A 68 -4.90 -7.42 -7.54
C VAL A 68 -6.11 -7.55 -8.46
N THR A 69 -5.99 -8.40 -9.47
CA THR A 69 -7.06 -8.87 -10.34
C THR A 69 -7.02 -10.39 -10.42
N ASP A 70 -7.94 -11.00 -11.13
CA ASP A 70 -7.96 -12.45 -11.33
C ASP A 70 -6.75 -12.97 -12.12
N ASP A 71 -6.10 -12.08 -12.89
CA ASP A 71 -4.99 -12.44 -13.80
C ASP A 71 -3.63 -11.91 -13.32
N MET A 72 -3.61 -10.93 -12.40
CA MET A 72 -2.37 -10.24 -12.08
C MET A 72 -2.35 -9.71 -10.65
N ILE A 73 -1.17 -9.80 -10.04
CA ILE A 73 -0.84 -9.21 -8.75
C ILE A 73 0.35 -8.27 -8.93
N VAL A 74 0.19 -7.01 -8.54
CA VAL A 74 1.26 -6.02 -8.50
C VAL A 74 1.41 -5.52 -7.08
N GLU A 75 2.52 -5.86 -6.43
CA GLU A 75 2.84 -5.49 -5.05
C GLU A 75 4.06 -4.57 -5.06
N ALA A 76 3.87 -3.32 -5.50
CA ALA A 76 4.95 -2.35 -5.68
C ALA A 76 5.63 -1.96 -4.35
N PHE A 77 4.98 -2.16 -3.22
CA PHE A 77 5.58 -1.99 -1.89
C PHE A 77 6.75 -2.96 -1.65
N LYS A 78 6.78 -4.12 -2.33
CA LYS A 78 7.89 -5.08 -2.27
C LYS A 78 9.13 -4.64 -3.06
N ALA A 79 8.99 -3.61 -3.91
CA ALA A 79 10.11 -2.99 -4.61
C ALA A 79 10.82 -1.91 -3.75
N PHE A 80 10.72 -1.98 -2.42
CA PHE A 80 11.36 -1.04 -1.50
C PHE A 80 12.87 -0.86 -1.73
N PRO A 81 13.66 -1.83 -2.21
CA PRO A 81 15.06 -1.57 -2.55
C PRO A 81 15.22 -0.55 -3.69
N CYS A 82 14.33 -0.58 -4.70
CA CYS A 82 14.34 0.39 -5.79
C CYS A 82 13.87 1.78 -5.31
N LEU A 83 12.88 1.83 -4.41
CA LEU A 83 12.44 3.07 -3.77
C LEU A 83 13.58 3.69 -2.96
N TYR A 84 14.29 2.88 -2.17
CA TYR A 84 15.43 3.32 -1.37
C TYR A 84 16.60 3.82 -2.22
N ALA A 85 16.90 3.14 -3.33
CA ALA A 85 18.01 3.54 -4.22
C ALA A 85 17.82 4.96 -4.77
N VAL A 86 16.58 5.40 -5.00
CA VAL A 86 16.26 6.74 -5.52
C VAL A 86 15.97 7.74 -4.38
N HIS A 87 15.45 7.27 -3.26
CA HIS A 87 15.06 8.08 -2.11
C HIS A 87 15.72 7.56 -0.81
N PRO A 88 17.07 7.65 -0.67
CA PRO A 88 17.76 7.07 0.49
C PRO A 88 17.40 7.75 1.83
N ASP A 89 16.94 9.01 1.78
CA ASP A 89 16.52 9.77 2.95
C ASP A 89 15.04 9.53 3.33
N ALA A 90 14.30 8.74 2.54
CA ALA A 90 12.90 8.47 2.80
C ALA A 90 12.69 7.70 4.10
N VAL A 91 11.51 7.88 4.68
CA VAL A 91 11.02 7.05 5.79
C VAL A 91 10.22 5.88 5.22
N PHE A 92 10.56 4.68 5.64
CA PHE A 92 9.86 3.46 5.27
C PHE A 92 9.05 2.96 6.45
N ILE A 93 7.74 2.78 6.28
CA ILE A 93 6.83 2.29 7.32
C ILE A 93 6.49 0.82 7.02
N LEU A 94 7.01 -0.10 7.84
CA LEU A 94 6.55 -1.48 7.86
C LEU A 94 5.35 -1.56 8.80
N ASN A 95 4.15 -1.31 8.26
CA ASN A 95 2.92 -1.48 9.02
C ASN A 95 2.60 -2.96 9.16
N THR A 96 2.33 -3.39 10.38
CA THR A 96 2.14 -4.80 10.74
C THR A 96 1.04 -4.98 11.76
N ARG A 97 0.64 -6.23 11.99
CA ARG A 97 -0.31 -6.69 13.01
C ARG A 97 -0.10 -8.17 13.27
N SER A 98 -0.96 -8.82 14.05
CA SER A 98 -1.00 -10.27 14.13
C SER A 98 -1.19 -10.90 12.73
N ARG A 99 -0.33 -11.85 12.34
CA ARG A 99 -0.38 -12.52 11.03
C ARG A 99 -1.74 -13.18 10.79
N ASP A 100 -2.24 -13.90 11.80
CA ASP A 100 -3.49 -14.66 11.66
C ASP A 100 -4.69 -13.70 11.50
N ALA A 101 -4.75 -12.63 12.29
CA ALA A 101 -5.77 -11.59 12.14
C ALA A 101 -5.63 -10.84 10.79
N TRP A 102 -4.43 -10.71 10.24
CA TRP A 102 -4.22 -10.16 8.90
C TRP A 102 -4.78 -11.10 7.82
N ILE A 103 -4.51 -12.41 7.90
CA ILE A 103 -5.05 -13.41 6.96
C ILE A 103 -6.57 -13.40 6.99
N GLU A 104 -7.18 -13.43 8.17
CA GLU A 104 -8.65 -13.35 8.32
C GLU A 104 -9.22 -12.07 7.67
N SER A 105 -8.58 -10.92 7.93
CA SER A 105 -8.99 -9.64 7.35
C SER A 105 -8.86 -9.63 5.82
N ARG A 106 -7.85 -10.27 5.24
CA ARG A 106 -7.69 -10.40 3.78
C ARG A 106 -8.75 -11.34 3.18
N LEU A 107 -9.02 -12.46 3.83
CA LEU A 107 -10.06 -13.41 3.39
C LEU A 107 -11.45 -12.75 3.35
N ALA A 108 -11.76 -11.92 4.33
CA ALA A 108 -13.04 -11.21 4.41
C ALA A 108 -13.11 -9.95 3.55
N HIS A 109 -11.97 -9.44 3.03
CA HIS A 109 -11.92 -8.16 2.33
C HIS A 109 -12.79 -8.16 1.06
N ALA A 110 -13.58 -7.07 0.90
CA ALA A 110 -14.52 -6.92 -0.21
C ALA A 110 -15.50 -8.10 -0.36
N GLY A 111 -16.05 -8.59 0.76
CA GLY A 111 -16.94 -9.75 0.76
C GLY A 111 -16.27 -11.03 0.23
N GLY A 112 -14.96 -11.16 0.45
CA GLY A 112 -14.14 -12.25 -0.08
C GLY A 112 -13.72 -12.09 -1.54
N GLY A 113 -14.09 -10.98 -2.20
CA GLY A 113 -13.73 -10.71 -3.60
C GLY A 113 -12.22 -10.63 -3.80
N TYR A 114 -11.54 -9.91 -2.91
CA TYR A 114 -10.09 -9.81 -2.93
C TYR A 114 -9.39 -11.17 -2.86
N ALA A 115 -9.84 -12.04 -1.95
CA ALA A 115 -9.26 -13.39 -1.82
C ALA A 115 -9.52 -14.25 -3.06
N ARG A 116 -10.70 -14.14 -3.68
CA ARG A 116 -11.01 -14.87 -4.94
C ARG A 116 -10.09 -14.42 -6.06
N SER A 117 -9.93 -13.12 -6.28
CA SER A 117 -9.03 -12.61 -7.31
C SER A 117 -7.58 -13.02 -7.06
N TYR A 118 -7.13 -12.91 -5.81
CA TYR A 118 -5.76 -13.33 -5.48
C TYR A 118 -5.55 -14.84 -5.68
N GLN A 119 -6.54 -15.65 -5.28
CA GLN A 119 -6.54 -17.10 -5.48
C GLN A 119 -6.48 -17.46 -6.97
N ALA A 120 -7.26 -16.82 -7.81
CA ALA A 120 -7.26 -17.01 -9.26
C ALA A 120 -5.89 -16.65 -9.85
N ALA A 121 -5.35 -15.47 -9.52
CA ALA A 121 -4.08 -14.99 -10.04
C ALA A 121 -2.88 -15.90 -9.74
N ILE A 122 -2.87 -16.58 -8.58
CA ILE A 122 -1.78 -17.51 -8.23
C ILE A 122 -2.11 -18.98 -8.49
N GLY A 123 -3.32 -19.28 -8.95
CA GLY A 123 -3.77 -20.66 -9.17
C GLY A 123 -3.88 -21.49 -7.88
N ALA A 124 -4.18 -20.86 -6.74
CA ALA A 124 -4.30 -21.61 -5.48
C ALA A 124 -5.55 -22.49 -5.49
N PRO A 125 -5.43 -23.80 -5.12
CA PRO A 125 -6.55 -24.73 -5.25
C PRO A 125 -7.66 -24.54 -4.21
N SER A 126 -7.38 -23.84 -3.10
CA SER A 126 -8.36 -23.58 -2.04
C SER A 126 -8.00 -22.34 -1.23
N LYS A 127 -8.95 -21.87 -0.39
CA LYS A 127 -8.70 -20.76 0.55
C LYS A 127 -7.62 -21.09 1.58
N GLU A 128 -7.53 -22.33 2.00
CA GLU A 128 -6.51 -22.80 2.95
C GLU A 128 -5.12 -22.79 2.29
N ALA A 129 -5.03 -23.15 1.01
CA ALA A 129 -3.79 -23.04 0.25
C ALA A 129 -3.37 -21.57 0.08
N LEU A 130 -4.33 -20.67 -0.21
CA LEU A 130 -4.10 -19.23 -0.27
C LEU A 130 -3.64 -18.67 1.08
N ALA A 131 -4.29 -19.09 2.19
CA ALA A 131 -3.90 -18.65 3.54
C ALA A 131 -2.47 -19.08 3.90
N ARG A 132 -2.08 -20.32 3.55
CA ARG A 132 -0.69 -20.78 3.72
C ARG A 132 0.30 -19.97 2.87
N TYR A 133 -0.03 -19.72 1.60
CA TYR A 133 0.79 -18.88 0.74
C TYR A 133 1.00 -17.48 1.35
N TRP A 134 -0.07 -16.86 1.85
CA TRP A 134 0.03 -15.56 2.50
C TRP A 134 0.83 -15.61 3.80
N ALA A 135 0.70 -16.67 4.61
CA ALA A 135 1.50 -16.83 5.81
C ALA A 135 3.01 -16.87 5.51
N ASP A 136 3.39 -17.66 4.51
CA ASP A 136 4.79 -17.75 4.06
C ASP A 136 5.29 -16.43 3.46
N ASP A 137 4.44 -15.74 2.69
CA ASP A 137 4.78 -14.45 2.09
C ASP A 137 4.96 -13.36 3.16
N TRP A 138 4.11 -13.37 4.21
CA TRP A 138 4.23 -12.50 5.37
C TRP A 138 5.60 -12.63 6.03
N GLU A 139 5.99 -13.85 6.40
CA GLU A 139 7.26 -14.11 7.07
C GLU A 139 8.45 -13.69 6.18
N ARG A 140 8.43 -14.09 4.91
CA ARG A 140 9.49 -13.73 3.96
C ARG A 140 9.61 -12.23 3.78
N HIS A 141 8.49 -11.52 3.63
CA HIS A 141 8.50 -10.07 3.41
C HIS A 141 9.02 -9.32 4.63
N HIS A 142 8.53 -9.64 5.83
CA HIS A 142 9.00 -9.02 7.07
C HIS A 142 10.49 -9.27 7.30
N PHE A 143 10.95 -10.52 7.09
CA PHE A 143 12.36 -10.84 7.17
C PHE A 143 13.20 -10.03 6.17
N ARG A 144 12.77 -9.96 4.91
CA ARG A 144 13.49 -9.21 3.86
C ARG A 144 13.58 -7.72 4.19
N VAL A 145 12.49 -7.12 4.66
CA VAL A 145 12.47 -5.68 5.03
C VAL A 145 13.43 -5.43 6.20
N ARG A 146 13.31 -6.18 7.29
CA ARG A 146 14.17 -6.02 8.46
C ARG A 146 15.64 -6.22 8.13
N ASN A 147 15.96 -7.26 7.37
CA ASN A 147 17.35 -7.51 6.95
C ASN A 147 17.89 -6.40 6.05
N PHE A 148 17.11 -5.91 5.11
CA PHE A 148 17.52 -4.81 4.22
C PHE A 148 17.82 -3.53 4.99
N PHE A 149 16.95 -3.16 5.93
CA PHE A 149 17.06 -1.92 6.69
C PHE A 149 17.92 -2.03 7.96
N SER A 150 18.45 -3.20 8.29
CA SER A 150 19.27 -3.41 9.51
C SER A 150 20.47 -2.46 9.64
N ARG A 151 20.98 -1.96 8.51
CA ARG A 151 22.10 -1.00 8.44
C ARG A 151 21.87 0.10 7.38
N ARG A 152 20.63 0.36 7.02
CA ARG A 152 20.27 1.32 5.95
C ARG A 152 19.05 2.11 6.31
N GLY A 153 19.03 3.37 5.90
CA GLY A 153 17.85 4.21 5.88
C GLY A 153 17.09 4.33 7.20
N ARG A 154 15.84 4.70 7.07
CA ARG A 154 14.93 4.95 8.20
C ARG A 154 13.73 4.01 8.09
N LEU A 155 13.74 2.92 8.85
CA LEU A 155 12.61 2.01 8.98
C LEU A 155 11.84 2.30 10.27
N VAL A 156 10.53 2.42 10.15
CA VAL A 156 9.58 2.49 11.26
C VAL A 156 8.70 1.25 11.20
N GLU A 157 8.90 0.29 12.10
CA GLU A 157 7.93 -0.79 12.29
C GLU A 157 6.76 -0.25 13.11
N PHE A 158 5.57 -0.31 12.54
CA PHE A 158 4.34 0.17 13.16
C PHE A 158 3.33 -0.95 13.31
N ASN A 159 3.19 -1.49 14.52
CA ASN A 159 2.17 -2.47 14.83
C ASN A 159 0.84 -1.76 15.12
N VAL A 160 -0.11 -1.89 14.21
CA VAL A 160 -1.40 -1.17 14.26
C VAL A 160 -2.31 -1.61 15.42
N GLU A 161 -1.98 -2.70 16.10
CA GLU A 161 -2.73 -3.23 17.25
C GLU A 161 -2.20 -2.66 18.58
N THR A 162 -0.89 -2.41 18.66
CA THR A 162 -0.22 -2.05 19.91
C THR A 162 0.43 -0.67 19.92
N ASP A 163 0.83 -0.14 18.74
CA ASP A 163 1.49 1.17 18.66
C ASP A 163 0.47 2.31 18.52
N GLY A 164 0.80 3.44 19.15
CA GLY A 164 0.08 4.70 18.98
C GLY A 164 0.71 5.59 17.89
N PRO A 165 -0.04 6.61 17.42
CA PRO A 165 0.45 7.57 16.43
C PRO A 165 1.66 8.39 16.89
N GLU A 166 1.91 8.46 18.20
CA GLU A 166 3.07 9.12 18.81
C GLU A 166 4.37 8.51 18.29
N LYS A 167 4.38 7.20 18.03
CA LYS A 167 5.54 6.51 17.46
C LYS A 167 5.88 7.04 16.06
N LEU A 168 4.86 7.31 15.25
CA LEU A 168 5.05 7.89 13.92
C LEU A 168 5.52 9.34 14.00
N ALA A 169 4.92 10.13 14.91
CA ALA A 169 5.32 11.51 15.11
C ALA A 169 6.78 11.63 15.60
N ALA A 170 7.19 10.78 16.53
CA ALA A 170 8.56 10.74 17.01
C ALA A 170 9.56 10.28 15.94
N ALA A 171 9.17 9.35 15.07
CA ALA A 171 10.03 8.84 13.99
C ALA A 171 10.16 9.81 12.80
N MET A 172 9.25 10.77 12.66
CA MET A 172 9.16 11.71 11.55
C MET A 172 9.03 13.17 12.02
N PRO A 173 9.98 13.69 12.83
CA PRO A 173 9.86 15.02 13.44
C PRO A 173 9.80 16.16 12.40
N GLU A 174 10.38 15.96 11.21
CA GLU A 174 10.35 16.93 10.11
C GLU A 174 8.96 17.20 9.54
N PHE A 175 7.98 16.34 9.83
CA PHE A 175 6.59 16.53 9.41
C PHE A 175 5.75 17.24 10.47
N ASN A 176 6.24 17.34 11.71
CA ASN A 176 5.51 17.92 12.85
C ASN A 176 4.10 17.34 12.98
N LEU A 177 4.01 16.00 12.98
CA LEU A 177 2.74 15.31 13.04
C LEU A 177 2.08 15.48 14.41
N ASP A 178 0.80 15.84 14.42
CA ASP A 178 -0.05 15.91 15.62
C ASP A 178 -0.73 14.54 15.82
N PRO A 179 -0.34 13.74 16.82
CA PRO A 179 -0.92 12.41 17.06
C PRO A 179 -2.42 12.42 17.30
N SER A 180 -2.98 13.51 17.83
CA SER A 180 -4.42 13.61 18.11
C SER A 180 -5.30 13.56 16.88
N ARG A 181 -4.71 13.78 15.69
CA ARG A 181 -5.40 13.70 14.39
C ARG A 181 -5.49 12.28 13.83
N TYR A 182 -4.90 11.30 14.51
CA TYR A 182 -5.00 9.91 14.08
C TYR A 182 -6.38 9.34 14.40
N GLN A 183 -7.03 8.78 13.38
CA GLN A 183 -8.31 8.11 13.54
C GLN A 183 -8.16 6.63 13.14
N ARG A 184 -8.50 5.73 14.04
CA ARG A 184 -8.64 4.31 13.69
C ARG A 184 -9.85 4.16 12.77
N ILE A 185 -9.59 3.80 11.53
CA ILE A 185 -10.66 3.50 10.58
C ILE A 185 -11.06 2.04 10.80
N GLN A 186 -12.24 1.83 11.40
CA GLN A 186 -12.83 0.51 11.53
C GLN A 186 -13.14 -0.06 10.13
N ASN A 187 -13.03 -1.37 10.00
CA ASN A 187 -13.08 -2.12 8.75
C ASN A 187 -14.20 -1.65 7.80
N ARG A 188 -13.83 -1.15 6.62
CA ARG A 188 -14.76 -0.93 5.51
C ARG A 188 -15.39 -2.22 4.97
N ALA A 189 -14.91 -3.41 5.39
CA ALA A 189 -15.54 -4.69 5.02
C ALA A 189 -17.00 -4.77 5.41
N GLU A 190 -17.41 -4.08 6.50
CA GLU A 190 -18.82 -3.95 6.89
C GLU A 190 -19.62 -2.97 6.00
N ARG A 191 -18.96 -2.15 5.16
CA ARG A 191 -19.62 -1.21 4.24
C ARG A 191 -20.07 -1.83 2.93
N TYR A 192 -19.48 -2.94 2.52
CA TYR A 192 -19.86 -3.61 1.27
C TYR A 192 -20.78 -4.77 1.60
N ILE A 193 -22.09 -4.53 1.49
CA ILE A 193 -23.13 -5.54 1.75
C ILE A 193 -23.11 -6.62 0.66
N THR A 194 -22.58 -6.31 -0.55
CA THR A 194 -22.48 -7.27 -1.66
C THR A 194 -21.22 -7.04 -2.51
N SER A 195 -20.74 -8.09 -3.17
CA SER A 195 -19.69 -7.99 -4.19
C SER A 195 -20.07 -7.05 -5.34
N ALA A 196 -21.37 -6.94 -5.67
CA ALA A 196 -21.87 -6.05 -6.70
C ALA A 196 -21.68 -4.56 -6.36
N GLU A 197 -21.87 -4.17 -5.10
CA GLU A 197 -21.64 -2.79 -4.66
C GLU A 197 -20.15 -2.42 -4.70
N PHE A 198 -19.28 -3.36 -4.34
CA PHE A 198 -17.83 -3.18 -4.49
C PHE A 198 -17.43 -2.99 -5.95
N GLU A 199 -17.92 -3.84 -6.85
CA GLU A 199 -17.66 -3.73 -8.29
C GLU A 199 -18.20 -2.41 -8.87
N ALA A 200 -19.39 -1.97 -8.43
CA ALA A 200 -19.99 -0.71 -8.86
C ALA A 200 -19.13 0.50 -8.41
N GLU A 201 -18.63 0.49 -7.17
CA GLU A 201 -17.72 1.54 -6.68
C GLU A 201 -16.38 1.52 -7.44
N GLN A 202 -15.84 0.33 -7.77
CA GLN A 202 -14.64 0.18 -8.58
C GLN A 202 -14.84 0.77 -9.99
N ARG A 203 -15.99 0.49 -10.64
CA ARG A 203 -16.34 1.05 -11.96
C ARG A 203 -16.51 2.58 -11.90
N ALA A 204 -17.17 3.09 -10.88
CA ALA A 204 -17.36 4.53 -10.68
C ALA A 204 -16.02 5.26 -10.46
N ARG A 205 -15.07 4.65 -9.75
CA ARG A 205 -13.72 5.20 -9.54
C ARG A 205 -12.88 5.15 -10.81
N ARG A 206 -12.97 4.09 -11.61
CA ARG A 206 -12.31 3.98 -12.93
C ARG A 206 -12.83 5.03 -13.90
N GLY A 207 -14.14 5.33 -13.87
CA GLY A 207 -14.76 6.36 -14.72
C GLY A 207 -14.35 7.80 -14.36
N ARG A 208 -13.91 8.06 -13.12
CA ARG A 208 -13.44 9.39 -12.68
C ARG A 208 -11.93 9.62 -12.88
N GLY A 209 -11.16 8.57 -13.14
CA GLY A 209 -9.73 8.60 -13.35
C GLY A 209 -9.31 8.34 -14.79
N GLY A 210 -10.08 8.83 -15.77
CA GLY A 210 -9.72 8.72 -17.18
C GLY A 210 -8.31 9.24 -17.40
N LEU A 211 -7.43 8.40 -17.97
CA LEU A 211 -6.16 8.83 -18.53
C LEU A 211 -6.43 9.96 -19.51
N PRO A 212 -5.67 11.06 -19.53
CA PRO A 212 -5.80 12.05 -20.58
C PRO A 212 -5.54 11.36 -21.93
N GLU A 213 -6.45 11.55 -22.88
CA GLU A 213 -6.47 11.01 -24.24
C GLU A 213 -5.33 11.50 -25.13
N SER A 214 -4.09 11.55 -24.68
CA SER A 214 -2.98 12.08 -25.47
C SER A 214 -1.84 11.11 -25.76
N ALA A 215 -2.08 9.79 -25.70
CA ALA A 215 -1.04 8.80 -26.03
C ALA A 215 -1.40 7.83 -27.18
N SER A 216 -2.46 8.10 -27.94
CA SER A 216 -2.85 7.24 -29.08
C SER A 216 -2.82 7.98 -30.41
N LYS A 217 -1.73 8.64 -30.76
CA LYS A 217 -1.42 9.00 -32.16
C LYS A 217 0.07 9.22 -32.32
N ARG A 218 0.74 8.24 -32.90
CA ARG A 218 1.88 8.24 -33.83
C ARG A 218 2.83 7.07 -33.54
N VAL A 219 2.59 5.97 -34.19
CA VAL A 219 3.64 5.15 -34.78
C VAL A 219 3.16 4.85 -36.22
N VAL A 220 3.78 5.51 -37.14
CA VAL A 220 3.94 5.07 -38.52
C VAL A 220 5.39 4.72 -38.65
#